data_c4d288bf9d4f34492102be74b492a2b1
#
_entry.id   c4d288bf9d4f34492102be74b492a2b1
#
_cell.length_a   1.000
_cell.length_b   1.000
_cell.length_c   1.000
_cell.angle_alpha   90.00
_cell.angle_beta   90.00
_cell.angle_gamma   90.00
#
_symmetry.space_group_name_H-M   'P 1'
#
loop_
_entity.id
_entity.type
_entity.pdbx_description
1 polymer ?
#
loop_
_entity_poly.entity_id
_entity_poly.type
_entity_poly.pdbx_seq_one_letter_code
_entity_poly.pdbx_strand_id
1 'polypeptide(L)'
;MTSLRLSNYILHMQEACSDVVNYMEGLDKESFMLDKRTQQAITMNLVILGEAATKIMEHFPAFVEDHPHIAWKNMKGMRNRVAHGYFDINLDVVWDTATSAIPTLNTDLTNLNLE
;
A
#
# COMPACT_ATOMS: atom_id res chain seq x y z
N MET A 1 -11.53 4.80 21.63
CA MET A 1 -11.25 3.47 21.06
C MET A 1 -11.20 3.46 19.54
N THR A 2 -12.18 4.09 18.89
CA THR A 2 -12.17 4.14 17.41
C THR A 2 -10.95 4.86 16.86
N SER A 3 -10.58 6.02 17.45
CA SER A 3 -9.41 6.77 17.00
C SER A 3 -8.13 5.96 17.15
N LEU A 4 -8.02 5.16 18.23
CA LEU A 4 -6.87 4.32 18.46
C LEU A 4 -6.75 3.24 17.38
N ARG A 5 -7.88 2.63 16.99
CA ARG A 5 -7.89 1.64 15.92
C ARG A 5 -7.51 2.26 14.59
N LEU A 6 -8.03 3.46 14.30
CA LEU A 6 -7.66 4.18 13.09
C LEU A 6 -6.16 4.44 13.05
N SER A 7 -5.59 4.90 14.16
CA SER A 7 -4.14 5.14 14.26
C SER A 7 -3.34 3.88 13.99
N ASN A 8 -3.82 2.73 14.48
CA ASN A 8 -3.14 1.45 14.23
C ASN A 8 -3.15 1.07 12.76
N TYR A 9 -4.28 1.23 12.08
CA TYR A 9 -4.35 0.94 10.63
C TYR A 9 -3.44 1.87 9.83
N ILE A 10 -3.42 3.16 10.18
CA ILE A 10 -2.55 4.12 9.51
C ILE A 10 -1.07 3.76 9.76
N LEU A 11 -0.73 3.36 10.98
CA LEU A 11 0.63 2.92 11.30
C LEU A 11 1.05 1.72 10.43
N HIS A 12 0.16 0.73 10.29
CA HIS A 12 0.44 -0.43 9.43
C HIS A 12 0.68 0.01 7.98
N MET A 13 -0.11 0.97 7.49
CA MET A 13 0.08 1.50 6.14
C MET A 13 1.43 2.22 6.01
N GLN A 14 1.79 3.02 7.01
CA GLN A 14 3.08 3.74 7.01
C GLN A 14 4.25 2.74 7.00
N GLU A 15 4.18 1.71 7.82
CA GLU A 15 5.21 0.67 7.86
C GLU A 15 5.32 -0.07 6.53
N ALA A 16 4.19 -0.42 5.92
CA ALA A 16 4.18 -1.11 4.64
C ALA A 16 4.81 -0.24 3.54
N CYS A 17 4.47 1.05 3.49
CA CYS A 17 5.06 1.98 2.53
C CYS A 17 6.57 2.11 2.73
N SER A 18 6.99 2.25 3.98
CA SER A 18 8.41 2.36 4.32
C SER A 18 9.18 1.11 3.89
N ASP A 19 8.60 -0.07 4.13
CA ASP A 19 9.22 -1.33 3.73
C ASP A 19 9.36 -1.43 2.22
N VAL A 20 8.32 -1.04 1.47
CA VAL A 20 8.38 -1.05 0.00
C VAL A 20 9.50 -0.13 -0.49
N VAL A 21 9.56 1.09 0.04
CA VAL A 21 10.60 2.05 -0.36
C VAL A 21 11.99 1.46 -0.08
N ASN A 22 12.17 0.86 1.09
CA ASN A 22 13.45 0.25 1.48
C ASN A 22 13.82 -0.93 0.58
N TYR A 23 12.85 -1.81 0.29
CA TYR A 23 13.12 -3.00 -0.54
C TYR A 23 13.45 -2.63 -1.98
N MET A 24 12.91 -1.52 -2.48
CA MET A 24 13.15 -1.07 -3.85
C MET A 24 14.42 -0.25 -4.01
N GLU A 25 15.06 0.11 -2.91
CA GLU A 25 16.24 0.97 -2.95
C GLU A 25 17.37 0.33 -3.77
N GLY A 26 17.87 1.07 -4.74
CA GLY A 26 18.97 0.62 -5.57
C GLY A 26 18.58 -0.34 -6.69
N LEU A 27 17.29 -0.69 -6.83
CA LEU A 27 16.84 -1.58 -7.89
C LEU A 27 16.36 -0.80 -9.12
N ASP A 28 16.82 -1.22 -10.29
CA ASP A 28 16.19 -0.80 -11.53
C ASP A 28 15.13 -1.84 -11.92
N LYS A 29 14.35 -1.55 -12.96
CA LYS A 29 13.27 -2.43 -13.38
C LYS A 29 13.77 -3.81 -13.79
N GLU A 30 14.89 -3.86 -14.50
CA GLU A 30 15.47 -5.13 -14.95
C GLU A 30 15.82 -6.01 -13.76
N SER A 31 16.50 -5.44 -12.75
CA SER A 31 16.85 -6.17 -11.52
C SER A 31 15.60 -6.63 -10.78
N PHE A 32 14.60 -5.76 -10.68
CA PHE A 32 13.32 -6.12 -10.03
C PHE A 32 12.66 -7.32 -10.72
N MET A 33 12.67 -7.35 -12.05
CA MET A 33 12.03 -8.43 -12.82
C MET A 33 12.71 -9.78 -12.63
N LEU A 34 13.96 -9.78 -12.15
CA LEU A 34 14.72 -11.00 -11.90
C LEU A 34 14.78 -11.36 -10.41
N ASP A 35 14.20 -10.55 -9.54
CA ASP A 35 14.30 -10.71 -8.09
C ASP A 35 12.98 -11.17 -7.49
N LYS A 36 12.79 -12.48 -7.49
CA LYS A 36 11.53 -13.07 -7.00
C LYS A 36 11.28 -12.75 -5.53
N ARG A 37 12.33 -12.75 -4.71
CA ARG A 37 12.18 -12.43 -3.28
C ARG A 37 11.61 -11.04 -3.08
N THR A 38 12.17 -10.05 -3.78
CA THR A 38 11.69 -8.68 -3.67
C THR A 38 10.28 -8.55 -4.23
N GLN A 39 9.98 -9.20 -5.37
CA GLN A 39 8.63 -9.21 -5.93
C GLN A 39 7.61 -9.69 -4.90
N GLN A 40 7.92 -10.78 -4.21
CA GLN A 40 7.02 -11.35 -3.20
C GLN A 40 6.88 -10.43 -1.98
N ALA A 41 7.98 -9.85 -1.53
CA ALA A 41 7.96 -8.92 -0.38
C ALA A 41 7.14 -7.67 -0.69
N ILE A 42 7.32 -7.09 -1.87
CA ILE A 42 6.53 -5.95 -2.31
C ILE A 42 5.05 -6.30 -2.40
N THR A 43 4.74 -7.42 -3.05
CA THR A 43 3.36 -7.88 -3.24
C THR A 43 2.66 -8.07 -1.89
N MET A 44 3.34 -8.68 -0.91
CA MET A 44 2.77 -8.83 0.43
C MET A 44 2.44 -7.47 1.06
N ASN A 45 3.32 -6.49 0.90
CA ASN A 45 3.07 -5.15 1.44
C ASN A 45 1.89 -4.46 0.75
N LEU A 46 1.68 -4.72 -0.54
CA LEU A 46 0.50 -4.21 -1.24
C LEU A 46 -0.79 -4.83 -0.68
N VAL A 47 -0.74 -6.10 -0.28
CA VAL A 47 -1.86 -6.75 0.41
C VAL A 47 -2.12 -6.09 1.77
N ILE A 48 -1.07 -5.86 2.54
CA ILE A 48 -1.19 -5.20 3.85
C ILE A 48 -1.83 -3.82 3.70
N LEU A 49 -1.38 -3.03 2.72
CA LEU A 49 -1.97 -1.72 2.43
C LEU A 49 -3.44 -1.84 2.08
N GLY A 50 -3.79 -2.79 1.21
CA GLY A 50 -5.17 -3.00 0.79
C GLY A 50 -6.08 -3.46 1.93
N GLU A 51 -5.56 -4.31 2.82
CA GLU A 51 -6.31 -4.74 4.00
C GLU A 51 -6.59 -3.57 4.93
N ALA A 52 -5.57 -2.76 5.24
CA ALA A 52 -5.72 -1.60 6.10
C ALA A 52 -6.69 -0.58 5.48
N ALA A 53 -6.52 -0.29 4.19
CA ALA A 53 -7.41 0.64 3.48
C ALA A 53 -8.85 0.17 3.51
N THR A 54 -9.09 -1.13 3.31
CA THR A 54 -10.43 -1.71 3.35
C THR A 54 -11.07 -1.54 4.73
N LYS A 55 -10.31 -1.81 5.80
CA LYS A 55 -10.80 -1.64 7.16
C LYS A 55 -11.13 -0.18 7.47
N ILE A 56 -10.29 0.74 7.01
CA ILE A 56 -10.53 2.17 7.22
C ILE A 56 -11.80 2.61 6.47
N MET A 57 -11.98 2.15 5.23
CA MET A 57 -13.20 2.47 4.47
C MET A 57 -14.47 1.94 5.15
N GLU A 58 -14.38 0.75 5.74
CA GLU A 58 -15.53 0.13 6.41
C GLU A 58 -15.88 0.80 7.74
N HIS A 59 -14.87 1.15 8.53
CA HIS A 59 -15.08 1.58 9.90
C HIS A 59 -14.94 3.09 10.12
N PHE A 60 -14.30 3.79 9.19
CA PHE A 60 -14.03 5.23 9.32
C PHE A 60 -14.33 5.96 8.01
N PRO A 61 -15.58 5.84 7.50
CA PRO A 61 -15.90 6.45 6.19
C PRO A 61 -15.76 7.97 6.17
N ALA A 62 -16.00 8.64 7.29
CA ALA A 62 -15.83 10.09 7.37
C ALA A 62 -14.36 10.49 7.18
N PHE A 63 -13.45 9.70 7.75
CA PHE A 63 -12.02 9.94 7.57
C PHE A 63 -11.63 9.80 6.10
N VAL A 64 -12.16 8.78 5.42
CA VAL A 64 -11.93 8.55 3.99
C VAL A 64 -12.43 9.73 3.16
N GLU A 65 -13.62 10.23 3.46
CA GLU A 65 -14.21 11.39 2.77
C GLU A 65 -13.36 12.64 2.96
N ASP A 66 -12.74 12.80 4.12
CA ASP A 66 -11.89 13.94 4.43
C ASP A 66 -10.51 13.86 3.77
N HIS A 67 -10.16 12.69 3.23
CA HIS A 67 -8.85 12.46 2.62
C HIS A 67 -8.99 11.84 1.23
N PRO A 68 -9.71 12.53 0.31
CA PRO A 68 -9.97 11.97 -1.02
C PRO A 68 -8.74 11.86 -1.91
N HIS A 69 -7.65 12.52 -1.54
CA HIS A 69 -6.38 12.45 -2.29
C HIS A 69 -5.67 11.10 -2.08
N ILE A 70 -6.06 10.33 -1.06
CA ILE A 70 -5.51 8.99 -0.83
C ILE A 70 -6.34 8.00 -1.65
N ALA A 71 -5.67 7.14 -2.40
CA ALA A 71 -6.34 6.23 -3.36
C ALA A 71 -6.84 4.95 -2.66
N TRP A 72 -7.79 5.11 -1.73
CA TRP A 72 -8.34 4.02 -0.92
C TRP A 72 -8.85 2.86 -1.76
N LYS A 73 -9.65 3.14 -2.78
CA LYS A 73 -10.24 2.11 -3.63
C LYS A 73 -9.20 1.39 -4.48
N ASN A 74 -8.17 2.10 -4.91
CA ASN A 74 -7.10 1.51 -5.70
C ASN A 74 -6.31 0.49 -4.87
N MET A 75 -6.06 0.80 -3.60
CA MET A 75 -5.39 -0.11 -2.69
C MET A 75 -6.22 -1.38 -2.45
N LYS A 76 -7.51 -1.22 -2.22
CA LYS A 76 -8.42 -2.36 -2.08
C LYS A 76 -8.44 -3.20 -3.35
N GLY A 77 -8.50 -2.56 -4.51
CA GLY A 77 -8.50 -3.24 -5.80
C GLY A 77 -7.23 -4.04 -6.03
N MET A 78 -6.08 -3.50 -5.67
CA MET A 78 -4.81 -4.20 -5.78
C MET A 78 -4.80 -5.43 -4.87
N ARG A 79 -5.25 -5.30 -3.63
CA ARG A 79 -5.35 -6.43 -2.70
C ARG A 79 -6.23 -7.53 -3.27
N ASN A 80 -7.38 -7.15 -3.85
CA ASN A 80 -8.29 -8.13 -4.43
C ASN A 80 -7.68 -8.86 -5.62
N ARG A 81 -6.95 -8.15 -6.48
CA ARG A 81 -6.27 -8.78 -7.61
C ARG A 81 -5.24 -9.79 -7.15
N VAL A 82 -4.45 -9.45 -6.14
CA VAL A 82 -3.45 -10.36 -5.59
C VAL A 82 -4.13 -11.58 -4.97
N ALA A 83 -5.17 -11.36 -4.17
CA ALA A 83 -5.86 -12.44 -3.47
C ALA A 83 -6.52 -13.44 -4.42
N HIS A 84 -7.05 -12.96 -5.55
CA HIS A 84 -7.81 -13.80 -6.48
C HIS A 84 -7.03 -14.25 -7.69
N GLY A 85 -5.86 -13.71 -7.94
CA GLY A 85 -5.08 -14.04 -9.14
C GLY A 85 -3.58 -13.92 -8.94
N TYR A 86 -3.06 -14.46 -7.83
CA TYR A 86 -1.64 -14.33 -7.53
C TYR A 86 -0.73 -14.80 -8.67
N PHE A 87 -1.09 -15.91 -9.32
CA PHE A 87 -0.26 -16.47 -10.39
C PHE A 87 -0.30 -15.63 -11.67
N ASP A 88 -1.27 -14.73 -11.78
CA ASP A 88 -1.44 -13.86 -12.95
C ASP A 88 -1.07 -12.40 -12.63
N ILE A 89 -0.31 -12.17 -11.57
CA ILE A 89 0.11 -10.82 -11.18
C ILE A 89 0.96 -10.21 -12.30
N ASN A 90 0.60 -8.99 -12.67
CA ASN A 90 1.36 -8.22 -13.64
C ASN A 90 2.49 -7.46 -12.91
N LEU A 91 3.72 -7.93 -13.10
CA LEU A 91 4.89 -7.35 -12.44
C LEU A 91 5.19 -5.92 -12.89
N ASP A 92 4.78 -5.53 -14.11
CA ASP A 92 4.90 -4.14 -14.55
C ASP A 92 4.03 -3.22 -13.68
N VAL A 93 2.83 -3.67 -13.37
CA VAL A 93 1.92 -2.91 -12.49
C VAL A 93 2.50 -2.83 -11.08
N VAL A 94 3.06 -3.93 -10.57
CA VAL A 94 3.71 -3.94 -9.25
C VAL A 94 4.88 -2.97 -9.23
N TRP A 95 5.72 -2.98 -10.26
CA TRP A 95 6.84 -2.05 -10.40
C TRP A 95 6.38 -0.59 -10.38
N ASP A 96 5.38 -0.27 -11.22
CA ASP A 96 4.85 1.09 -11.31
C ASP A 96 4.26 1.54 -9.97
N THR A 97 3.53 0.65 -9.30
CA THR A 97 2.94 0.94 -8.00
C THR A 97 4.03 1.23 -6.97
N ALA A 98 5.06 0.38 -6.91
CA ALA A 98 6.13 0.51 -5.92
C ALA A 98 6.98 1.76 -6.15
N THR A 99 7.16 2.18 -7.39
CA THR A 99 8.06 3.29 -7.72
C THR A 99 7.34 4.64 -7.84
N SER A 100 6.03 4.66 -8.03
CA SER A 100 5.27 5.90 -8.21
C SER A 100 4.20 6.09 -7.14
N ALA A 101 3.26 5.18 -7.03
CA ALA A 101 2.13 5.32 -6.12
C ALA A 101 2.54 5.25 -4.66
N ILE A 102 3.44 4.34 -4.31
CA ILE A 102 3.86 4.14 -2.92
C ILE A 102 4.63 5.33 -2.37
N PRO A 103 5.62 5.91 -3.06
CA PRO A 103 6.30 7.11 -2.55
C PRO A 103 5.33 8.26 -2.29
N THR A 104 4.35 8.47 -3.18
CA THR A 104 3.34 9.51 -3.00
C THR A 104 2.47 9.21 -1.78
N LEU A 105 1.99 7.98 -1.66
CA LEU A 105 1.19 7.56 -0.51
C LEU A 105 1.98 7.72 0.78
N ASN A 106 3.25 7.34 0.79
CA ASN A 106 4.10 7.47 1.97
C ASN A 106 4.18 8.92 2.44
N THR A 107 4.33 9.86 1.51
CA THR A 107 4.33 11.29 1.82
C THR A 107 2.98 11.72 2.40
N ASP A 108 1.88 11.30 1.76
CA ASP A 108 0.54 11.65 2.21
C ASP A 108 0.27 11.13 3.62
N LEU A 109 0.67 9.89 3.91
CA LEU A 109 0.47 9.30 5.23
C LEU A 109 1.32 9.98 6.30
N THR A 110 2.54 10.39 5.95
CA THR A 110 3.42 11.10 6.86
C THR A 110 2.83 12.45 7.27
N ASN A 111 2.09 13.09 6.36
CA ASN A 111 1.51 14.41 6.58
C ASN A 111 0.13 14.36 7.24
N LEU A 112 -0.39 13.19 7.59
CA LEU A 112 -1.68 13.08 8.24
C LEU A 112 -1.63 13.60 9.68
N ASN A 113 -2.71 14.30 10.06
CA ASN A 113 -2.94 14.73 11.42
C ASN A 113 -4.07 13.86 11.99
N LEU A 114 -3.76 13.05 12.99
CA LEU A 114 -4.69 12.09 13.58
C LEU A 114 -5.26 12.54 14.92
N GLU A 115 -5.06 13.78 15.30
CA GLU A 115 -5.58 14.30 16.57
C GLU A 115 -7.09 14.43 16.61
#